data_86e78c66bb08f05048f8011f98f8084d
#
_entry.id   86e78c66bb08f05048f8011f98f8084d
#
_cell.length_a   1.000
_cell.length_b   1.000
_cell.length_c   1.000
_cell.angle_alpha   90.00
_cell.angle_beta   90.00
_cell.angle_gamma   90.00
#
_symmetry.space_group_name_H-M   'P 1'
#
loop_
_entity.id
_entity.type
_entity.pdbx_description
1 polymer ?
#
loop_
_entity_poly.entity_id
_entity_poly.type
_entity_poly.pdbx_seq_one_letter_code
_entity_poly.pdbx_strand_id
1 'polypeptide(L)'
;MKSGQTQISRIIGGILLISLLGWANVALSKIQGEYELMEGEPSQHEAGKVILFEFADFYCSHCHMFERVVGTKLKKEFGDKLEIRMVGFPVIPGKLPTAFEMYNQAVTMGKGPEMKQLLFQSIHEKDIQVFDKTMRSLLLKEIGLDPTEFEAGLASGKPFKTLAKGRTWGERIKVTHTPTVLLDGNIRVANLTAENLRTVIESILNQDSKS
;
A
#
# COMPACT_ATOMS: atom_id res chain seq x y z
N MET A 1 -64.22 -73.74 -15.00
CA MET A 1 -63.27 -73.84 -13.82
C MET A 1 -62.09 -72.99 -14.04
N LYS A 2 -61.69 -72.16 -13.03
CA LYS A 2 -60.52 -71.27 -12.87
C LYS A 2 -60.64 -69.98 -13.66
N SER A 3 -61.11 -68.83 -13.17
CA SER A 3 -60.53 -67.92 -12.20
C SER A 3 -59.18 -67.36 -12.62
N GLY A 4 -59.18 -66.17 -13.24
CA GLY A 4 -58.02 -65.41 -13.54
C GLY A 4 -58.24 -63.98 -13.02
N GLN A 5 -57.65 -63.66 -11.91
CA GLN A 5 -57.69 -62.31 -11.29
C GLN A 5 -56.85 -61.32 -12.07
N THR A 6 -57.44 -60.22 -12.40
CA THR A 6 -56.77 -59.04 -13.01
C THR A 6 -56.08 -58.20 -11.91
N GLN A 7 -54.77 -58.14 -11.91
CA GLN A 7 -54.00 -57.25 -11.04
C GLN A 7 -53.94 -55.86 -11.69
N ILE A 8 -54.49 -54.88 -11.03
CA ILE A 8 -54.40 -53.46 -11.41
C ILE A 8 -53.07 -52.89 -10.82
N SER A 9 -52.11 -52.66 -11.70
CA SER A 9 -50.87 -52.02 -11.34
C SER A 9 -51.09 -50.50 -11.20
N ARG A 10 -50.94 -50.01 -9.97
CA ARG A 10 -50.89 -48.52 -9.70
C ARG A 10 -49.53 -47.97 -10.04
N ILE A 11 -49.51 -47.19 -11.07
CA ILE A 11 -48.32 -46.38 -11.42
C ILE A 11 -48.32 -45.11 -10.52
N ILE A 12 -47.45 -45.12 -9.52
CA ILE A 12 -47.15 -43.92 -8.71
C ILE A 12 -46.18 -43.07 -9.49
N GLY A 13 -46.70 -41.98 -10.06
CA GLY A 13 -45.87 -40.96 -10.70
C GLY A 13 -45.11 -40.16 -9.66
N GLY A 14 -43.82 -40.45 -9.53
CA GLY A 14 -42.91 -39.62 -8.74
C GLY A 14 -42.58 -38.32 -9.48
N ILE A 15 -43.08 -37.20 -8.99
CA ILE A 15 -42.68 -35.87 -9.46
C ILE A 15 -41.29 -35.59 -8.90
N LEU A 16 -40.29 -35.68 -9.75
CA LEU A 16 -38.91 -35.29 -9.43
C LEU A 16 -38.84 -33.76 -9.46
N LEU A 17 -38.90 -33.12 -8.29
CA LEU A 17 -38.59 -31.68 -8.12
C LEU A 17 -37.07 -31.50 -8.27
N ILE A 18 -36.64 -31.15 -9.48
CA ILE A 18 -35.28 -30.71 -9.72
C ILE A 18 -35.18 -29.28 -9.19
N SER A 19 -34.68 -29.13 -7.96
CA SER A 19 -34.28 -27.84 -7.43
C SER A 19 -33.07 -27.34 -8.21
N LEU A 20 -33.29 -26.43 -9.15
CA LEU A 20 -32.27 -25.63 -9.78
C LEU A 20 -31.68 -24.67 -8.71
N LEU A 21 -30.71 -25.17 -7.95
CA LEU A 21 -29.78 -24.31 -7.21
C LEU A 21 -29.01 -23.49 -8.25
N GLY A 22 -29.51 -22.28 -8.51
CA GLY A 22 -28.81 -21.29 -9.28
C GLY A 22 -27.47 -20.96 -8.56
N TRP A 23 -26.38 -21.48 -9.09
CA TRP A 23 -25.06 -21.04 -8.70
C TRP A 23 -24.94 -19.61 -9.23
N ALA A 24 -25.17 -18.65 -8.37
CA ALA A 24 -24.77 -17.28 -8.63
C ALA A 24 -23.24 -17.31 -8.76
N ASN A 25 -22.75 -17.33 -10.00
CA ASN A 25 -21.37 -16.99 -10.28
C ASN A 25 -21.19 -15.53 -9.87
N VAL A 26 -20.74 -15.30 -8.65
CA VAL A 26 -20.14 -14.02 -8.26
C VAL A 26 -18.87 -13.92 -9.08
N ALA A 27 -18.99 -13.34 -10.27
CA ALA A 27 -17.83 -12.95 -11.04
C ALA A 27 -17.08 -11.94 -10.17
N LEU A 28 -15.97 -12.36 -9.54
CA LEU A 28 -15.04 -11.43 -8.92
C LEU A 28 -14.67 -10.42 -10.01
N SER A 29 -15.12 -9.19 -9.84
CA SER A 29 -14.83 -8.11 -10.76
C SER A 29 -13.31 -7.94 -10.83
N LYS A 30 -12.73 -8.19 -12.00
CA LYS A 30 -11.30 -8.00 -12.21
C LYS A 30 -10.94 -6.54 -11.91
N ILE A 31 -9.91 -6.31 -11.10
CA ILE A 31 -9.35 -4.96 -10.87
C ILE A 31 -9.05 -4.32 -12.24
N GLN A 32 -9.43 -3.05 -12.39
CA GLN A 32 -9.18 -2.28 -13.61
C GLN A 32 -7.85 -1.52 -13.48
N GLY A 33 -7.22 -1.20 -14.62
CA GLY A 33 -5.96 -0.47 -14.70
C GLY A 33 -4.76 -1.37 -15.01
N GLU A 34 -3.58 -0.75 -15.04
CA GLU A 34 -2.31 -1.41 -15.35
C GLU A 34 -1.59 -1.81 -14.06
N TYR A 35 -1.61 -3.08 -13.74
CA TYR A 35 -1.00 -3.64 -12.52
C TYR A 35 -0.54 -5.08 -12.74
N GLU A 36 0.28 -5.57 -11.82
CA GLU A 36 0.75 -6.95 -11.72
C GLU A 36 0.45 -7.49 -10.30
N LEU A 37 -0.10 -8.70 -10.20
CA LEU A 37 -0.23 -9.39 -8.92
C LEU A 37 1.11 -10.04 -8.55
N MET A 38 1.59 -9.72 -7.35
CA MET A 38 2.83 -10.27 -6.82
C MET A 38 2.56 -11.64 -6.20
N GLU A 39 2.91 -12.70 -6.91
CA GLU A 39 2.77 -14.07 -6.42
C GLU A 39 3.57 -14.29 -5.13
N GLY A 40 2.95 -14.90 -4.14
CA GLY A 40 3.56 -15.19 -2.86
C GLY A 40 3.61 -14.04 -1.85
N GLU A 41 3.19 -12.82 -2.25
CA GLU A 41 3.04 -11.72 -1.29
C GLU A 41 1.61 -11.72 -0.72
N PRO A 42 1.48 -11.66 0.61
CA PRO A 42 0.16 -11.61 1.24
C PRO A 42 -0.52 -10.26 0.99
N SER A 43 -1.82 -10.29 0.71
CA SER A 43 -2.61 -9.05 0.70
C SER A 43 -2.68 -8.47 2.12
N GLN A 44 -2.52 -7.15 2.20
CA GLN A 44 -2.73 -6.36 3.41
C GLN A 44 -3.98 -5.49 3.27
N HIS A 45 -4.91 -5.92 2.44
CA HIS A 45 -6.15 -5.19 2.17
C HIS A 45 -7.00 -5.03 3.42
N GLU A 46 -7.54 -3.83 3.61
CA GLU A 46 -8.50 -3.47 4.64
C GLU A 46 -9.79 -3.00 3.96
N ALA A 47 -10.94 -3.59 4.30
CA ALA A 47 -12.21 -3.22 3.66
C ALA A 47 -12.50 -1.72 3.76
N GLY A 48 -12.82 -1.10 2.63
CA GLY A 48 -13.08 0.34 2.52
C GLY A 48 -11.85 1.23 2.49
N LYS A 49 -10.64 0.66 2.49
CA LYS A 49 -9.38 1.41 2.51
C LYS A 49 -8.31 0.72 1.67
N VAL A 50 -7.58 1.48 0.89
CA VAL A 50 -6.41 0.99 0.14
C VAL A 50 -5.14 1.50 0.80
N ILE A 51 -4.16 0.63 0.97
CA ILE A 51 -2.83 0.98 1.48
C ILE A 51 -1.86 1.04 0.29
N LEU A 52 -1.33 2.22 0.02
CA LEU A 52 -0.29 2.44 -0.98
C LEU A 52 1.08 2.40 -0.31
N PHE A 53 1.86 1.37 -0.58
CA PHE A 53 3.26 1.27 -0.18
C PHE A 53 4.15 1.86 -1.27
N GLU A 54 4.84 2.95 -0.96
CA GLU A 54 5.80 3.60 -1.85
C GLU A 54 7.22 3.23 -1.42
N PHE A 55 7.90 2.37 -2.18
CA PHE A 55 9.34 2.16 -2.03
C PHE A 55 10.05 3.38 -2.62
N ALA A 56 10.66 4.16 -1.76
CA ALA A 56 11.19 5.46 -2.12
C ALA A 56 12.57 5.72 -1.54
N ASP A 57 13.28 6.68 -2.12
CA ASP A 57 14.54 7.22 -1.64
C ASP A 57 14.40 8.75 -1.53
N PHE A 58 14.72 9.32 -0.36
CA PHE A 58 14.65 10.77 -0.16
C PHE A 58 15.57 11.56 -1.08
N TYR A 59 16.62 10.95 -1.59
CA TYR A 59 17.52 11.58 -2.57
C TYR A 59 17.12 11.38 -4.03
N CYS A 60 16.04 10.65 -4.28
CA CYS A 60 15.50 10.40 -5.61
C CYS A 60 14.55 11.53 -6.03
N SER A 61 14.90 12.26 -7.09
CA SER A 61 14.08 13.35 -7.63
C SER A 61 12.71 12.87 -8.15
N HIS A 62 12.66 11.64 -8.68
CA HIS A 62 11.39 11.04 -9.11
C HIS A 62 10.44 10.74 -7.94
N CYS A 63 10.97 10.35 -6.75
CA CYS A 63 10.16 10.17 -5.54
C CYS A 63 9.61 11.52 -5.05
N HIS A 64 10.46 12.55 -5.04
CA HIS A 64 10.01 13.90 -4.71
C HIS A 64 8.90 14.39 -5.67
N MET A 65 9.05 14.16 -6.97
CA MET A 65 8.03 14.51 -7.94
C MET A 65 6.73 13.69 -7.75
N PHE A 66 6.85 12.38 -7.49
CA PHE A 66 5.71 11.51 -7.22
C PHE A 66 4.91 12.02 -6.01
N GLU A 67 5.56 12.32 -4.90
CA GLU A 67 4.91 12.84 -3.70
C GLU A 67 4.18 14.16 -3.97
N ARG A 68 4.84 15.12 -4.65
CA ARG A 68 4.26 16.45 -4.92
C ARG A 68 3.07 16.42 -5.86
N VAL A 69 3.12 15.57 -6.90
CA VAL A 69 2.14 15.61 -7.99
C VAL A 69 1.10 14.50 -7.84
N VAL A 70 1.57 13.27 -7.67
CA VAL A 70 0.69 12.10 -7.68
C VAL A 70 0.14 11.82 -6.29
N GLY A 71 1.00 11.68 -5.29
CA GLY A 71 0.61 11.38 -3.90
C GLY A 71 -0.34 12.41 -3.33
N THR A 72 -0.02 13.70 -3.50
CA THR A 72 -0.88 14.82 -3.06
C THR A 72 -2.24 14.78 -3.74
N LYS A 73 -2.31 14.52 -5.05
CA LYS A 73 -3.57 14.43 -5.81
C LYS A 73 -4.42 13.26 -5.34
N LEU A 74 -3.83 12.08 -5.20
CA LEU A 74 -4.53 10.88 -4.72
C LEU A 74 -5.04 11.06 -3.29
N LYS A 75 -4.22 11.61 -2.40
CA LYS A 75 -4.64 11.84 -1.00
C LYS A 75 -5.80 12.85 -0.91
N LYS A 76 -5.79 13.90 -1.74
CA LYS A 76 -6.89 14.86 -1.82
C LYS A 76 -8.19 14.20 -2.33
N GLU A 77 -8.07 13.27 -3.27
CA GLU A 77 -9.21 12.60 -3.92
C GLU A 77 -9.84 11.52 -3.04
N PHE A 78 -9.02 10.66 -2.44
CA PHE A 78 -9.49 9.51 -1.68
C PHE A 78 -9.61 9.76 -0.16
N GLY A 79 -8.96 10.80 0.37
CA GLY A 79 -9.03 11.13 1.80
C GLY A 79 -8.62 9.95 2.69
N ASP A 80 -9.52 9.56 3.59
CA ASP A 80 -9.26 8.49 4.55
C ASP A 80 -9.35 7.07 3.94
N LYS A 81 -9.89 6.97 2.72
CA LYS A 81 -9.91 5.71 1.97
C LYS A 81 -8.55 5.32 1.40
N LEU A 82 -7.55 6.21 1.44
CA LEU A 82 -6.19 5.95 0.98
C LEU A 82 -5.18 6.26 2.09
N GLU A 83 -4.40 5.27 2.47
CA GLU A 83 -3.24 5.44 3.33
C GLU A 83 -1.96 5.29 2.49
N ILE A 84 -1.10 6.30 2.53
CA ILE A 84 0.21 6.25 1.84
C ILE A 84 1.28 5.97 2.88
N ARG A 85 1.96 4.83 2.75
CA ARG A 85 3.08 4.38 3.60
C ARG A 85 4.36 4.39 2.78
N MET A 86 5.29 5.26 3.13
CA MET A 86 6.62 5.25 2.52
C MET A 86 7.46 4.13 3.14
N VAL A 87 8.05 3.30 2.28
CA VAL A 87 9.02 2.26 2.62
C VAL A 87 10.39 2.71 2.15
N GLY A 88 11.30 2.95 3.08
CA GLY A 88 12.66 3.38 2.74
C GLY A 88 13.41 2.33 1.92
N PHE A 89 13.84 2.69 0.74
CA PHE A 89 14.61 1.82 -0.16
C PHE A 89 15.75 2.62 -0.81
N PRO A 90 16.91 2.76 -0.12
CA PRO A 90 18.03 3.54 -0.62
C PRO A 90 18.61 2.95 -1.90
N VAL A 91 18.54 3.72 -2.99
CA VAL A 91 19.10 3.34 -4.29
C VAL A 91 20.15 4.32 -4.79
N ILE A 92 20.25 5.51 -4.17
CA ILE A 92 21.21 6.55 -4.59
C ILE A 92 22.55 6.27 -3.91
N PRO A 93 23.63 5.96 -4.66
CA PRO A 93 24.92 5.67 -4.09
C PRO A 93 25.52 6.83 -3.31
N GLY A 94 26.29 6.53 -2.26
CA GLY A 94 27.03 7.52 -1.48
C GLY A 94 26.19 8.41 -0.56
N LYS A 95 24.88 8.17 -0.46
CA LYS A 95 24.00 8.89 0.47
C LYS A 95 23.80 8.06 1.76
N LEU A 96 23.77 8.81 2.88
CA LEU A 96 23.57 8.19 4.20
C LEU A 96 22.08 7.83 4.40
N PRO A 97 21.79 6.74 5.10
CA PRO A 97 20.39 6.33 5.38
C PRO A 97 19.69 7.22 6.41
N THR A 98 20.36 8.23 6.96
CA THR A 98 19.86 9.07 8.07
C THR A 98 18.48 9.69 7.80
N ALA A 99 18.19 10.11 6.57
CA ALA A 99 16.89 10.67 6.22
C ALA A 99 15.75 9.67 6.46
N PHE A 100 15.97 8.38 6.14
CA PHE A 100 14.98 7.33 6.42
C PHE A 100 14.82 7.05 7.90
N GLU A 101 15.90 7.08 8.66
CA GLU A 101 15.86 6.90 10.10
C GLU A 101 15.11 8.04 10.76
N MET A 102 15.33 9.29 10.32
CA MET A 102 14.58 10.46 10.76
C MET A 102 13.08 10.31 10.45
N TYR A 103 12.74 9.91 9.23
CA TYR A 103 11.35 9.66 8.85
C TYR A 103 10.70 8.57 9.72
N ASN A 104 11.35 7.41 9.87
CA ASN A 104 10.84 6.31 10.67
C ASN A 104 10.65 6.70 12.14
N GLN A 105 11.55 7.51 12.69
CA GLN A 105 11.41 8.04 14.06
C GLN A 105 10.22 8.99 14.15
N ALA A 106 10.06 9.90 13.19
CA ALA A 106 8.93 10.82 13.18
C ALA A 106 7.58 10.10 13.03
N VAL A 107 7.53 9.01 12.25
CA VAL A 107 6.33 8.16 12.15
C VAL A 107 5.94 7.62 13.53
N THR A 108 6.90 7.14 14.34
CA THR A 108 6.62 6.66 15.70
C THR A 108 6.13 7.76 16.65
N MET A 109 6.44 9.02 16.34
CA MET A 109 6.01 10.20 17.10
C MET A 109 4.76 10.88 16.49
N GLY A 110 4.08 10.24 15.53
CA GLY A 110 2.87 10.76 14.87
C GLY A 110 3.11 11.92 13.90
N LYS A 111 4.35 12.15 13.46
CA LYS A 111 4.78 13.25 12.59
C LYS A 111 5.41 12.78 11.27
N GLY A 112 5.01 11.60 10.80
CA GLY A 112 5.51 11.04 9.54
C GLY A 112 5.27 11.93 8.32
N PRO A 113 4.03 12.38 8.05
CA PRO A 113 3.74 13.23 6.89
C PRO A 113 4.53 14.53 6.89
N GLU A 114 4.61 15.23 8.04
CA GLU A 114 5.35 16.48 8.17
C GLU A 114 6.86 16.27 7.96
N MET A 115 7.40 15.20 8.52
CA MET A 115 8.82 14.85 8.34
C MET A 115 9.12 14.47 6.88
N LYS A 116 8.25 13.73 6.22
CA LYS A 116 8.41 13.39 4.80
C LYS A 116 8.51 14.64 3.94
N GLN A 117 7.57 15.56 4.11
CA GLN A 117 7.59 16.84 3.41
C GLN A 117 8.84 17.64 3.70
N LEU A 118 9.21 17.77 4.97
CA LEU A 118 10.40 18.49 5.42
C LEU A 118 11.68 17.93 4.78
N LEU A 119 11.85 16.61 4.76
CA LEU A 119 13.03 15.96 4.19
C LEU A 119 13.13 16.16 2.68
N PHE A 120 12.04 15.97 1.94
CA PHE A 120 12.05 16.23 0.50
C PHE A 120 12.35 17.70 0.17
N GLN A 121 11.73 18.64 0.88
CA GLN A 121 12.01 20.08 0.68
C GLN A 121 13.45 20.42 1.05
N SER A 122 13.96 19.92 2.17
CA SER A 122 15.32 20.18 2.61
C SER A 122 16.35 19.69 1.61
N ILE A 123 16.15 18.48 1.06
CA ILE A 123 17.11 17.84 0.17
C ILE A 123 17.02 18.41 -1.26
N HIS A 124 15.83 18.62 -1.79
CA HIS A 124 15.64 18.95 -3.21
C HIS A 124 15.41 20.43 -3.50
N GLU A 125 14.96 21.21 -2.52
CA GLU A 125 14.60 22.61 -2.75
C GLU A 125 15.52 23.59 -2.01
N LYS A 126 16.04 23.20 -0.84
CA LYS A 126 16.80 24.11 0.04
C LYS A 126 18.27 23.72 0.23
N ASP A 127 18.69 22.56 -0.27
CA ASP A 127 20.05 21.99 -0.08
C ASP A 127 20.52 21.99 1.39
N ILE A 128 19.61 21.61 2.30
CA ILE A 128 19.89 21.58 3.74
C ILE A 128 20.53 20.24 4.12
N GLN A 129 21.62 20.33 4.90
CA GLN A 129 22.32 19.15 5.44
C GLN A 129 21.54 18.55 6.63
N VAL A 130 20.57 17.66 6.34
CA VAL A 130 19.65 17.08 7.35
C VAL A 130 20.35 16.16 8.38
N PHE A 131 21.59 15.77 8.13
CA PHE A 131 22.40 14.98 9.07
C PHE A 131 23.23 15.83 10.02
N ASP A 132 23.39 17.14 9.81
CA ASP A 132 23.94 18.05 10.81
C ASP A 132 23.00 18.14 12.01
N LYS A 133 23.52 17.85 13.22
CA LYS A 133 22.70 17.75 14.44
C LYS A 133 22.05 19.09 14.82
N THR A 134 22.76 20.20 14.60
CA THR A 134 22.24 21.53 14.92
C THR A 134 21.10 21.89 13.96
N MET A 135 21.33 21.69 12.66
CA MET A 135 20.32 21.93 11.64
C MET A 135 19.11 21.04 11.86
N ARG A 136 19.33 19.73 12.13
CA ARG A 136 18.25 18.79 12.43
C ARG A 136 17.42 19.24 13.63
N SER A 137 18.05 19.74 14.70
CA SER A 137 17.31 20.28 15.86
C SER A 137 16.40 21.43 15.50
N LEU A 138 16.81 22.33 14.60
CA LEU A 138 15.96 23.42 14.10
C LEU A 138 14.78 22.89 13.29
N LEU A 139 15.04 21.97 12.36
CA LEU A 139 14.02 21.36 11.52
C LEU A 139 12.97 20.58 12.32
N LEU A 140 13.39 19.88 13.38
CA LEU A 140 12.48 19.16 14.27
C LEU A 140 11.51 20.10 14.99
N LYS A 141 12.00 21.23 15.48
CA LYS A 141 11.16 22.26 16.12
C LYS A 141 10.14 22.85 15.14
N GLU A 142 10.50 23.04 13.89
CA GLU A 142 9.59 23.53 12.83
C GLU A 142 8.34 22.66 12.69
N ILE A 143 8.48 21.34 12.82
CA ILE A 143 7.34 20.40 12.75
C ILE A 143 6.77 20.00 14.11
N GLY A 144 7.20 20.68 15.18
CA GLY A 144 6.66 20.48 16.53
C GLY A 144 7.14 19.21 17.22
N LEU A 145 8.34 18.72 16.90
CA LEU A 145 8.98 17.60 17.58
C LEU A 145 10.01 18.10 18.61
N ASP A 146 10.08 17.43 19.76
CA ASP A 146 11.14 17.63 20.73
C ASP A 146 12.44 16.99 20.25
N PRO A 147 13.54 17.78 20.05
CA PRO A 147 14.79 17.25 19.55
C PRO A 147 15.44 16.22 20.46
N THR A 148 15.29 16.32 21.78
CA THR A 148 15.93 15.41 22.74
C THR A 148 15.26 14.04 22.68
N GLU A 149 13.93 14.01 22.69
CA GLU A 149 13.16 12.78 22.55
C GLU A 149 13.43 12.11 21.19
N PHE A 150 13.47 12.91 20.13
CA PHE A 150 13.74 12.43 18.78
C PHE A 150 15.14 11.78 18.67
N GLU A 151 16.17 12.43 19.16
CA GLU A 151 17.56 11.90 19.15
C GLU A 151 17.67 10.63 19.99
N ALA A 152 17.00 10.54 21.13
CA ALA A 152 16.94 9.34 21.94
C ALA A 152 16.29 8.18 21.16
N GLY A 153 15.23 8.48 20.42
CA GLY A 153 14.58 7.52 19.53
C GLY A 153 15.49 7.02 18.41
N LEU A 154 16.23 7.93 17.75
CA LEU A 154 17.24 7.54 16.75
C LEU A 154 18.31 6.64 17.36
N ALA A 155 18.84 7.01 18.52
CA ALA A 155 19.88 6.25 19.21
C ALA A 155 19.41 4.84 19.65
N SER A 156 18.10 4.60 19.75
CA SER A 156 17.54 3.29 20.08
C SER A 156 17.80 2.21 19.02
N GLY A 157 18.16 2.60 17.80
CA GLY A 157 18.34 1.72 16.65
C GLY A 157 17.02 1.16 16.07
N LYS A 158 15.85 1.50 16.63
CA LYS A 158 14.56 1.04 16.10
C LYS A 158 14.27 1.58 14.68
N PRO A 159 14.53 2.87 14.37
CA PRO A 159 14.34 3.41 13.03
C PRO A 159 15.19 2.72 11.98
N PHE A 160 16.45 2.40 12.31
CA PHE A 160 17.34 1.61 11.46
C PHE A 160 16.79 0.19 11.19
N LYS A 161 16.29 -0.50 12.21
CA LYS A 161 15.67 -1.82 12.04
C LYS A 161 14.44 -1.76 11.14
N THR A 162 13.64 -0.68 11.21
CA THR A 162 12.50 -0.46 10.33
C THR A 162 12.94 -0.28 8.88
N LEU A 163 13.98 0.51 8.64
CA LEU A 163 14.59 0.65 7.32
C LEU A 163 15.10 -0.69 6.77
N ALA A 164 15.80 -1.47 7.58
CA ALA A 164 16.31 -2.78 7.20
C ALA A 164 15.19 -3.76 6.79
N LYS A 165 14.06 -3.76 7.50
CA LYS A 165 12.87 -4.57 7.13
C LYS A 165 12.30 -4.13 5.78
N GLY A 166 12.15 -2.84 5.56
CA GLY A 166 11.67 -2.29 4.27
C GLY A 166 12.58 -2.68 3.12
N ARG A 167 13.89 -2.60 3.32
CA ARG A 167 14.90 -3.02 2.34
C ARG A 167 14.79 -4.52 2.03
N THR A 168 14.73 -5.38 3.05
CA THR A 168 14.57 -6.83 2.87
C THR A 168 13.28 -7.15 2.10
N TRP A 169 12.19 -6.44 2.38
CA TRP A 169 10.95 -6.61 1.63
C TRP A 169 11.13 -6.20 0.17
N GLY A 170 11.68 -5.01 -0.10
CA GLY A 170 11.92 -4.54 -1.47
C GLY A 170 12.85 -5.47 -2.27
N GLU A 171 13.91 -6.00 -1.65
CA GLU A 171 14.80 -6.99 -2.27
C GLU A 171 14.05 -8.29 -2.63
N ARG A 172 13.20 -8.80 -1.72
CA ARG A 172 12.39 -10.00 -1.95
C ARG A 172 11.44 -9.84 -3.14
N ILE A 173 10.78 -8.70 -3.24
CA ILE A 173 9.86 -8.39 -4.34
C ILE A 173 10.56 -7.79 -5.57
N LYS A 174 11.89 -7.77 -5.59
CA LYS A 174 12.71 -7.31 -6.71
C LYS A 174 12.46 -5.84 -7.08
N VAL A 175 12.42 -4.95 -6.09
CA VAL A 175 12.46 -3.51 -6.34
C VAL A 175 13.82 -3.15 -6.92
N THR A 176 13.87 -2.57 -8.12
CA THR A 176 15.08 -2.19 -8.84
C THR A 176 15.23 -0.68 -9.04
N HIS A 177 14.18 0.07 -8.79
CA HIS A 177 14.13 1.53 -8.94
C HIS A 177 13.13 2.15 -7.95
N THR A 178 13.24 3.45 -7.77
CA THR A 178 12.31 4.24 -6.97
C THR A 178 11.75 5.42 -7.78
N PRO A 179 10.48 5.81 -7.59
CA PRO A 179 9.51 5.11 -6.75
C PRO A 179 9.03 3.77 -7.36
N THR A 180 8.77 2.78 -6.50
CA THR A 180 8.01 1.57 -6.85
C THR A 180 6.79 1.52 -5.94
N VAL A 181 5.61 1.25 -6.48
CA VAL A 181 4.35 1.28 -5.74
C VAL A 181 3.71 -0.11 -5.70
N LEU A 182 3.33 -0.53 -4.49
CA LEU A 182 2.41 -1.64 -4.27
C LEU A 182 1.15 -1.13 -3.59
N LEU A 183 -0.02 -1.56 -4.08
CA LEU A 183 -1.28 -1.40 -3.38
C LEU A 183 -1.56 -2.67 -2.58
N ASP A 184 -2.02 -2.50 -1.35
CA ASP A 184 -2.39 -3.58 -0.42
C ASP A 184 -1.33 -4.70 -0.30
N GLY A 185 -0.05 -4.33 -0.49
CA GLY A 185 1.10 -5.21 -0.29
C GLY A 185 1.40 -6.21 -1.41
N ASN A 186 0.46 -6.47 -2.31
CA ASN A 186 0.60 -7.50 -3.35
C ASN A 186 0.19 -7.08 -4.78
N ILE A 187 -0.24 -5.84 -4.98
CA ILE A 187 -0.63 -5.32 -6.30
C ILE A 187 0.42 -4.30 -6.73
N ARG A 188 1.36 -4.70 -7.58
CA ARG A 188 2.38 -3.78 -8.12
C ARG A 188 1.77 -2.96 -9.25
N VAL A 189 1.91 -1.63 -9.16
CA VAL A 189 1.49 -0.72 -10.22
C VAL A 189 2.72 -0.22 -10.97
N ALA A 190 2.83 -0.56 -12.26
CA ALA A 190 3.95 -0.16 -13.11
C ALA A 190 3.77 1.26 -13.68
N ASN A 191 2.56 1.59 -14.10
CA ASN A 191 2.21 2.93 -14.59
C ASN A 191 1.79 3.83 -13.41
N LEU A 192 2.71 4.67 -12.93
CA LEU A 192 2.52 5.53 -11.76
C LEU A 192 1.85 6.87 -12.08
N THR A 193 1.16 7.01 -13.19
CA THR A 193 0.32 8.18 -13.45
C THR A 193 -0.83 8.25 -12.44
N ALA A 194 -1.23 9.46 -12.05
CA ALA A 194 -2.36 9.64 -11.14
C ALA A 194 -3.66 9.02 -11.67
N GLU A 195 -3.84 8.99 -12.99
CA GLU A 195 -5.00 8.40 -13.64
C GLU A 195 -5.04 6.88 -13.48
N ASN A 196 -3.93 6.18 -13.78
CA ASN A 196 -3.89 4.73 -13.62
C ASN A 196 -4.01 4.31 -12.16
N LEU A 197 -3.28 4.98 -11.25
CA LEU A 197 -3.39 4.71 -9.81
C LEU A 197 -4.82 4.93 -9.30
N ARG A 198 -5.51 6.00 -9.74
CA ARG A 198 -6.93 6.22 -9.44
C ARG A 198 -7.77 5.03 -9.88
N THR A 199 -7.63 4.62 -11.15
CA THR A 199 -8.41 3.51 -11.72
C THR A 199 -8.25 2.22 -10.93
N VAL A 200 -7.01 1.89 -10.54
CA VAL A 200 -6.74 0.68 -9.75
C VAL A 200 -7.33 0.80 -8.34
N ILE A 201 -7.13 1.95 -7.65
CA ILE A 201 -7.64 2.20 -6.29
C ILE A 201 -9.17 2.15 -6.27
N GLU A 202 -9.85 2.85 -7.19
CA GLU A 202 -11.32 2.83 -7.30
C GLU A 202 -11.84 1.40 -7.54
N SER A 203 -11.15 0.65 -8.39
CA SER A 203 -11.54 -0.73 -8.67
C SER A 203 -11.44 -1.64 -7.46
N ILE A 204 -10.42 -1.46 -6.61
CA ILE A 204 -10.27 -2.18 -5.33
C ILE A 204 -11.42 -1.81 -4.38
N LEU A 205 -11.64 -0.50 -4.15
CA LEU A 205 -12.69 -0.02 -3.24
C LEU A 205 -14.11 -0.42 -3.70
N ASN A 206 -14.35 -0.53 -5.01
CA ASN A 206 -15.62 -0.98 -5.56
C ASN A 206 -15.87 -2.47 -5.37
N GLN A 207 -14.85 -3.29 -5.14
CA GLN A 207 -15.02 -4.71 -4.79
C GLN A 207 -15.55 -4.86 -3.38
N ASP A 208 -15.08 -4.03 -2.44
CA ASP A 208 -15.56 -4.04 -1.04
C ASP A 208 -17.06 -3.77 -0.94
N SER A 209 -17.57 -2.89 -1.82
CA SER A 209 -18.99 -2.51 -1.82
C SER A 209 -19.92 -3.62 -2.33
N LYS A 210 -19.36 -4.70 -2.90
CA LYS A 210 -20.09 -5.81 -3.51
C LYS A 210 -19.98 -7.11 -2.71
N SER A 211 -19.13 -7.14 -1.68
CA SER A 211 -18.90 -8.25 -0.76
C SER A 211 -19.78 -8.12 0.46
#